data_4d0d78f8aaa56ac4167bafb900898191
#
_entry.id   4d0d78f8aaa56ac4167bafb900898191
#
_cell.length_a   1.000
_cell.length_b   1.000
_cell.length_c   1.000
_cell.angle_alpha   90.00
_cell.angle_beta   90.00
_cell.angle_gamma   90.00
#
_symmetry.space_group_name_H-M   'P 1'
#
loop_
_entity.id
_entity.type
_entity.pdbx_description
1 polymer ?
#
loop_
_entity_poly.entity_id
_entity_poly.type
_entity_poly.pdbx_seq_one_letter_code
_entity_poly.pdbx_strand_id
1 'polypeptide(L)'
;IELYLKREKWAMSRFMLSGSATTLSLVAMVGLGIVFGIQLTPATISFTAIIATLFLLTHLLLVTLRGWRNVRGIRWRFVVNHLGLLIAIGAAFWGAPDREELRAVVEYDKATTEAYDSNGAMRVLDKEMQLEDFEVEYYDNGTPERYEARVRIGEEQATIRVNKPYNISLSESAYLVSYDTQSPDECRYCIVEVVREPWRYAIASGIVLMLVGAVMMFLGQTTRKKS
;
A
#
# COMPACT_ATOMS: atom_id res chain seq x y z
N ILE A 1 -21.21 -20.42 -2.45
CA ILE A 1 -20.35 -20.29 -3.66
C ILE A 1 -20.65 -21.44 -4.63
N GLU A 2 -20.62 -22.72 -4.19
CA GLU A 2 -20.95 -23.87 -5.07
C GLU A 2 -22.34 -23.80 -5.68
N LEU A 3 -23.33 -23.42 -4.87
CA LEU A 3 -24.72 -23.24 -5.30
C LEU A 3 -24.83 -22.11 -6.32
N TYR A 4 -24.03 -21.06 -6.17
CA TYR A 4 -23.98 -19.89 -7.05
C TYR A 4 -23.35 -20.24 -8.40
N LEU A 5 -22.25 -20.97 -8.42
CA LEU A 5 -21.56 -21.40 -9.65
C LEU A 5 -22.36 -22.46 -10.43
N LYS A 6 -23.18 -23.27 -9.77
CA LYS A 6 -24.09 -24.23 -10.40
C LYS A 6 -25.35 -23.58 -11.00
N ARG A 7 -25.70 -22.38 -10.56
CA ARG A 7 -26.88 -21.64 -11.03
C ARG A 7 -26.55 -20.58 -12.07
N GLU A 8 -25.88 -20.96 -13.16
CA GLU A 8 -25.62 -20.08 -14.31
C GLU A 8 -26.92 -19.49 -14.95
N LYS A 9 -28.06 -20.01 -14.59
CA LYS A 9 -29.39 -19.55 -15.06
C LYS A 9 -29.90 -18.27 -14.38
N TRP A 10 -29.31 -17.87 -13.22
CA TRP A 10 -29.73 -16.66 -12.52
C TRP A 10 -29.12 -15.41 -13.18
N ALA A 11 -29.96 -14.40 -13.39
CA ALA A 11 -29.55 -13.13 -14.00
C ALA A 11 -28.38 -12.47 -13.24
N MET A 12 -28.42 -12.52 -11.90
CA MET A 12 -27.36 -12.01 -11.00
C MET A 12 -26.01 -12.74 -11.22
N SER A 13 -26.03 -14.08 -11.32
CA SER A 13 -24.80 -14.86 -11.55
C SER A 13 -24.20 -14.55 -12.91
N ARG A 14 -25.04 -14.46 -13.94
CA ARG A 14 -24.60 -14.11 -15.29
C ARG A 14 -24.00 -12.70 -15.34
N PHE A 15 -24.63 -11.74 -14.67
CA PHE A 15 -24.11 -10.39 -14.58
C PHE A 15 -22.77 -10.37 -13.87
N MET A 16 -22.66 -10.95 -12.64
CA MET A 16 -21.41 -10.97 -11.85
C MET A 16 -20.25 -11.71 -12.53
N LEU A 17 -20.51 -12.58 -13.50
CA LEU A 17 -19.48 -13.28 -14.29
C LEU A 17 -19.28 -12.68 -15.68
N SER A 18 -19.90 -11.55 -15.99
CA SER A 18 -19.85 -10.89 -17.30
C SER A 18 -18.74 -9.84 -17.37
N GLY A 19 -18.36 -9.48 -18.61
CA GLY A 19 -17.49 -8.34 -18.86
C GLY A 19 -18.11 -7.01 -18.42
N SER A 20 -19.44 -6.89 -18.43
CA SER A 20 -20.14 -5.69 -17.95
C SER A 20 -19.91 -5.44 -16.46
N ALA A 21 -19.87 -6.49 -15.63
CA ALA A 21 -19.55 -6.36 -14.21
C ALA A 21 -18.08 -5.90 -14.01
N THR A 22 -17.15 -6.41 -14.82
CA THR A 22 -15.75 -5.95 -14.83
C THR A 22 -15.67 -4.47 -15.16
N THR A 23 -16.30 -4.04 -16.26
CA THR A 23 -16.29 -2.63 -16.68
C THR A 23 -16.92 -1.74 -15.62
N LEU A 24 -18.06 -2.13 -15.05
CA LEU A 24 -18.73 -1.37 -13.99
C LEU A 24 -17.81 -1.22 -12.75
N SER A 25 -17.18 -2.32 -12.33
CA SER A 25 -16.26 -2.29 -11.19
C SER A 25 -15.08 -1.34 -11.43
N LEU A 26 -14.47 -1.40 -12.61
CA LEU A 26 -13.32 -0.55 -12.95
C LEU A 26 -13.74 0.92 -13.05
N VAL A 27 -14.85 1.23 -13.70
CA VAL A 27 -15.37 2.60 -13.82
C VAL A 27 -15.69 3.17 -12.43
N ALA A 28 -16.33 2.37 -11.56
CA ALA A 28 -16.62 2.78 -10.18
C ALA A 28 -15.34 3.07 -9.40
N MET A 29 -14.32 2.20 -9.50
CA MET A 29 -13.05 2.39 -8.79
C MET A 29 -12.26 3.61 -9.29
N VAL A 30 -12.24 3.83 -10.62
CA VAL A 30 -11.60 5.03 -11.20
C VAL A 30 -12.33 6.29 -10.78
N GLY A 31 -13.67 6.29 -10.87
CA GLY A 31 -14.50 7.43 -10.45
C GLY A 31 -14.29 7.77 -8.97
N LEU A 32 -14.28 6.77 -8.10
CA LEU A 32 -13.99 6.96 -6.67
C LEU A 32 -12.57 7.48 -6.46
N GLY A 33 -11.57 6.95 -7.18
CA GLY A 33 -10.19 7.44 -7.08
C GLY A 33 -10.07 8.92 -7.45
N ILE A 34 -10.78 9.37 -8.47
CA ILE A 34 -10.85 10.80 -8.84
C ILE A 34 -11.51 11.63 -7.73
N VAL A 35 -12.64 11.15 -7.21
CA VAL A 35 -13.39 11.84 -6.14
C VAL A 35 -12.56 11.96 -4.86
N PHE A 36 -11.83 10.89 -4.48
CA PHE A 36 -10.89 10.94 -3.34
C PHE A 36 -9.74 11.92 -3.58
N GLY A 37 -9.21 11.96 -4.80
CA GLY A 37 -8.14 12.89 -5.17
C GLY A 37 -8.53 14.37 -5.12
N ILE A 38 -9.84 14.68 -5.23
CA ILE A 38 -10.39 16.05 -5.20
C ILE A 38 -10.82 16.50 -3.80
N GLN A 39 -10.59 15.71 -2.76
CA GLN A 39 -10.89 16.03 -1.35
C GLN A 39 -12.37 16.26 -1.01
N LEU A 40 -13.24 15.46 -1.49
CA LEU A 40 -14.64 15.51 -1.10
C LEU A 40 -14.89 14.72 0.20
N THR A 41 -15.76 15.25 1.03
CA THR A 41 -16.04 14.89 2.44
C THR A 41 -15.99 13.39 2.80
N PRO A 42 -15.31 13.03 3.92
CA PRO A 42 -14.83 11.67 4.19
C PRO A 42 -15.92 10.59 4.36
N ALA A 43 -17.03 10.86 5.03
CA ALA A 43 -17.94 9.80 5.51
C ALA A 43 -18.78 9.12 4.42
N THR A 44 -19.43 9.87 3.53
CA THR A 44 -20.29 9.32 2.47
C THR A 44 -19.49 8.63 1.36
N ILE A 45 -18.30 9.16 1.08
CA ILE A 45 -17.37 8.60 0.10
C ILE A 45 -16.81 7.30 0.60
N SER A 46 -16.43 7.22 1.89
CA SER A 46 -15.92 6.01 2.52
C SER A 46 -16.91 4.84 2.41
N PHE A 47 -18.20 5.07 2.66
CA PHE A 47 -19.22 4.02 2.53
C PHE A 47 -19.39 3.54 1.09
N THR A 48 -19.43 4.45 0.13
CA THR A 48 -19.53 4.11 -1.30
C THR A 48 -18.28 3.36 -1.77
N ALA A 49 -17.09 3.76 -1.31
CA ALA A 49 -15.84 3.08 -1.62
C ALA A 49 -15.81 1.65 -1.06
N ILE A 50 -16.29 1.46 0.18
CA ILE A 50 -16.40 0.13 0.78
C ILE A 50 -17.29 -0.77 -0.08
N ILE A 51 -18.49 -0.32 -0.46
CA ILE A 51 -19.43 -1.09 -1.29
C ILE A 51 -18.80 -1.43 -2.65
N ALA A 52 -18.19 -0.44 -3.33
CA ALA A 52 -17.56 -0.64 -4.63
C ALA A 52 -16.39 -1.63 -4.55
N THR A 53 -15.57 -1.54 -3.49
CA THR A 53 -14.45 -2.46 -3.27
C THR A 53 -14.94 -3.87 -2.97
N LEU A 54 -15.95 -4.03 -2.12
CA LEU A 54 -16.54 -5.34 -1.83
C LEU A 54 -17.18 -5.96 -3.08
N PHE A 55 -17.83 -5.15 -3.91
CA PHE A 55 -18.35 -5.60 -5.21
C PHE A 55 -17.23 -6.09 -6.13
N LEU A 56 -16.15 -5.32 -6.26
CA LEU A 56 -14.96 -5.70 -7.04
C LEU A 56 -14.31 -6.99 -6.51
N LEU A 57 -14.09 -7.10 -5.21
CA LEU A 57 -13.50 -8.29 -4.59
C LEU A 57 -14.38 -9.53 -4.78
N THR A 58 -15.71 -9.38 -4.65
CA THR A 58 -16.64 -10.47 -4.90
C THR A 58 -16.61 -10.90 -6.37
N HIS A 59 -16.57 -9.94 -7.29
CA HIS A 59 -16.45 -10.21 -8.73
C HIS A 59 -15.14 -10.95 -9.05
N LEU A 60 -14.00 -10.45 -8.55
CA LEU A 60 -12.68 -11.06 -8.72
C LEU A 60 -12.64 -12.50 -8.17
N LEU A 61 -13.21 -12.72 -6.98
CA LEU A 61 -13.28 -14.04 -6.37
C LEU A 61 -14.07 -15.01 -7.27
N LEU A 62 -15.25 -14.61 -7.74
CA LEU A 62 -16.11 -15.45 -8.57
C LEU A 62 -15.47 -15.79 -9.92
N VAL A 63 -14.82 -14.81 -10.55
CA VAL A 63 -14.12 -14.97 -11.83
C VAL A 63 -12.89 -15.88 -11.65
N THR A 64 -12.14 -15.73 -10.57
CA THR A 64 -10.99 -16.58 -10.23
C THR A 64 -11.42 -18.03 -10.02
N LEU A 65 -12.49 -18.25 -9.24
CA LEU A 65 -13.04 -19.59 -8.99
C LEU A 65 -13.58 -20.24 -10.28
N ARG A 66 -14.18 -19.46 -11.17
CA ARG A 66 -14.59 -19.96 -12.49
C ARG A 66 -13.39 -20.40 -13.34
N GLY A 67 -12.30 -19.64 -13.28
CA GLY A 67 -11.05 -20.00 -13.97
C GLY A 67 -10.42 -21.28 -13.42
N TRP A 68 -10.50 -21.48 -12.10
CA TRP A 68 -10.02 -22.68 -11.41
C TRP A 68 -10.84 -23.93 -11.76
N ARG A 69 -12.18 -23.79 -11.80
CA ARG A 69 -13.13 -24.91 -12.03
C ARG A 69 -13.53 -25.08 -13.50
N ASN A 70 -12.71 -24.65 -14.44
CA ASN A 70 -13.02 -24.79 -15.86
C ASN A 70 -13.03 -26.28 -16.27
N VAL A 71 -14.09 -26.71 -16.93
CA VAL A 71 -14.29 -28.11 -17.42
C VAL A 71 -13.17 -28.58 -18.35
N ARG A 72 -12.50 -27.65 -19.07
CA ARG A 72 -11.37 -27.92 -19.97
C ARG A 72 -10.01 -27.93 -19.28
N GLY A 73 -9.98 -27.94 -17.95
CA GLY A 73 -8.78 -27.84 -17.12
C GLY A 73 -8.56 -26.44 -16.55
N ILE A 74 -7.69 -26.38 -15.53
CA ILE A 74 -7.42 -25.12 -14.81
C ILE A 74 -6.72 -24.13 -15.73
N ARG A 75 -7.23 -22.93 -15.81
CA ARG A 75 -6.63 -21.82 -16.56
C ARG A 75 -5.57 -21.11 -15.71
N TRP A 76 -4.47 -21.79 -15.42
CA TRP A 76 -3.43 -21.33 -14.49
C TRP A 76 -2.97 -19.89 -14.70
N ARG A 77 -2.69 -19.48 -15.93
CA ARG A 77 -2.24 -18.12 -16.25
C ARG A 77 -3.26 -17.06 -15.80
N PHE A 78 -4.54 -17.37 -16.06
CA PHE A 78 -5.64 -16.52 -15.67
C PHE A 78 -5.84 -16.53 -14.15
N VAL A 79 -5.83 -17.71 -13.53
CA VAL A 79 -6.04 -17.88 -12.09
C VAL A 79 -4.94 -17.20 -11.28
N VAL A 80 -3.66 -17.38 -11.64
CA VAL A 80 -2.52 -16.76 -10.96
C VAL A 80 -2.62 -15.24 -11.01
N ASN A 81 -2.91 -14.66 -12.18
CA ASN A 81 -3.05 -13.22 -12.31
C ASN A 81 -4.22 -12.65 -11.46
N HIS A 82 -5.41 -13.27 -11.54
CA HIS A 82 -6.58 -12.80 -10.80
C HIS A 82 -6.49 -13.07 -9.30
N LEU A 83 -5.85 -14.17 -8.89
CA LEU A 83 -5.58 -14.44 -7.48
C LEU A 83 -4.61 -13.41 -6.90
N GLY A 84 -3.55 -13.07 -7.66
CA GLY A 84 -2.63 -12.01 -7.26
C GLY A 84 -3.33 -10.67 -7.07
N LEU A 85 -4.20 -10.29 -8.01
CA LEU A 85 -5.00 -9.08 -7.92
C LEU A 85 -5.98 -9.10 -6.73
N LEU A 86 -6.63 -10.25 -6.49
CA LEU A 86 -7.53 -10.44 -5.36
C LEU A 86 -6.80 -10.30 -4.02
N ILE A 87 -5.61 -10.88 -3.88
CA ILE A 87 -4.79 -10.76 -2.69
C ILE A 87 -4.33 -9.31 -2.50
N ALA A 88 -3.80 -8.66 -3.54
CA ALA A 88 -3.30 -7.30 -3.44
C ALA A 88 -4.39 -6.30 -3.02
N ILE A 89 -5.53 -6.31 -3.71
CA ILE A 89 -6.65 -5.41 -3.39
C ILE A 89 -7.29 -5.77 -2.05
N GLY A 90 -7.47 -7.07 -1.76
CA GLY A 90 -8.02 -7.53 -0.49
C GLY A 90 -7.14 -7.11 0.69
N ALA A 91 -5.83 -7.37 0.61
CA ALA A 91 -4.89 -6.98 1.65
C ALA A 91 -4.81 -5.45 1.83
N ALA A 92 -4.85 -4.68 0.74
CA ALA A 92 -4.90 -3.22 0.82
C ALA A 92 -6.19 -2.72 1.47
N PHE A 93 -7.33 -3.32 1.16
CA PHE A 93 -8.63 -2.93 1.71
C PHE A 93 -8.75 -3.24 3.20
N TRP A 94 -8.43 -4.49 3.62
CA TRP A 94 -8.49 -4.87 5.03
C TRP A 94 -7.32 -4.33 5.84
N GLY A 95 -6.18 -4.07 5.21
CA GLY A 95 -5.00 -3.51 5.87
C GLY A 95 -5.05 -1.99 6.04
N ALA A 96 -5.91 -1.28 5.32
CA ALA A 96 -5.98 0.18 5.40
C ALA A 96 -6.27 0.73 6.82
N PRO A 97 -7.18 0.14 7.63
CA PRO A 97 -7.38 0.58 9.02
C PRO A 97 -6.21 0.30 9.96
N ASP A 98 -5.35 -0.66 9.62
CA ASP A 98 -4.20 -1.07 10.45
C ASP A 98 -2.93 -0.28 10.11
N ARG A 99 -3.01 0.62 9.12
CA ARG A 99 -1.93 1.53 8.78
C ARG A 99 -1.93 2.71 9.74
N GLU A 100 -0.78 2.93 10.37
CA GLU A 100 -0.55 4.07 11.26
C GLU A 100 0.62 4.92 10.75
N GLU A 101 0.47 6.24 10.83
CA GLU A 101 1.51 7.23 10.53
C GLU A 101 1.74 8.05 11.79
N LEU A 102 2.92 7.91 12.38
CA LEU A 102 3.27 8.49 13.67
C LEU A 102 4.48 9.43 13.48
N ARG A 103 4.36 10.69 13.87
CA ARG A 103 5.43 11.67 13.79
C ARG A 103 6.07 11.88 15.14
N ALA A 104 7.37 11.65 15.22
CA ALA A 104 8.20 11.88 16.39
C ALA A 104 9.13 13.06 16.15
N VAL A 105 9.27 13.94 17.15
CA VAL A 105 10.32 14.94 17.19
C VAL A 105 11.52 14.29 17.85
N VAL A 106 12.62 14.14 17.11
CA VAL A 106 13.81 13.44 17.52
C VAL A 106 14.92 14.46 17.75
N GLU A 107 15.41 14.54 18.97
CA GLU A 107 16.38 15.55 19.43
C GLU A 107 17.74 14.92 19.76
N TYR A 108 18.81 15.75 19.79
CA TYR A 108 20.14 15.31 20.22
C TYR A 108 20.19 14.97 21.71
N ASP A 109 19.57 15.83 22.52
CA ASP A 109 19.77 15.82 23.97
C ASP A 109 18.87 14.80 24.67
N LYS A 110 17.82 14.32 24.00
CA LYS A 110 16.78 13.49 24.60
C LYS A 110 16.32 12.36 23.68
N ALA A 111 16.44 11.15 24.18
CA ALA A 111 15.76 10.01 23.55
C ALA A 111 14.25 10.11 23.79
N THR A 112 13.45 9.82 22.76
CA THR A 112 12.00 9.89 22.81
C THR A 112 11.36 8.60 22.33
N THR A 113 10.25 8.22 22.97
CA THR A 113 9.29 7.23 22.48
C THR A 113 7.96 7.88 22.13
N GLU A 114 7.85 9.20 22.32
CA GLU A 114 6.62 9.95 22.07
C GLU A 114 6.48 10.26 20.58
N ALA A 115 5.33 9.93 20.03
CA ALA A 115 4.96 10.28 18.65
C ALA A 115 3.49 10.70 18.60
N TYR A 116 3.11 11.38 17.55
CA TYR A 116 1.76 11.93 17.37
C TYR A 116 1.17 11.41 16.06
N ASP A 117 -0.06 10.96 16.13
CA ASP A 117 -0.83 10.59 14.93
C ASP A 117 -1.32 11.83 14.16
N SER A 118 -1.96 11.62 13.01
CA SER A 118 -2.51 12.69 12.17
C SER A 118 -3.58 13.54 12.86
N ASN A 119 -4.17 13.07 13.96
CA ASN A 119 -5.16 13.78 14.76
C ASN A 119 -4.53 14.53 15.93
N GLY A 120 -3.21 14.43 16.12
CA GLY A 120 -2.48 15.01 17.23
C GLY A 120 -2.58 14.20 18.52
N ALA A 121 -3.09 12.98 18.49
CA ALA A 121 -3.10 12.11 19.65
C ALA A 121 -1.71 11.48 19.87
N MET A 122 -1.26 11.54 21.13
CA MET A 122 0.03 10.96 21.52
C MET A 122 -0.03 9.43 21.46
N ARG A 123 1.01 8.84 20.89
CA ARG A 123 1.27 7.41 20.78
C ARG A 123 2.65 7.10 21.30
N VAL A 124 2.88 5.89 21.71
CA VAL A 124 4.20 5.44 22.19
C VAL A 124 4.81 4.52 21.12
N LEU A 125 6.03 4.83 20.72
CA LEU A 125 6.83 3.99 19.83
C LEU A 125 7.40 2.78 20.58
N ASP A 126 7.56 1.66 19.89
CA ASP A 126 8.13 0.44 20.48
C ASP A 126 9.62 0.55 20.75
N LYS A 127 10.32 1.42 20.01
CA LYS A 127 11.75 1.71 20.19
C LYS A 127 11.94 3.21 20.43
N GLU A 128 12.82 3.54 21.37
CA GLU A 128 13.22 4.94 21.56
C GLU A 128 14.05 5.44 20.38
N MET A 129 13.95 6.74 20.10
CA MET A 129 14.70 7.42 19.04
C MET A 129 15.46 8.59 19.60
N GLN A 130 16.71 8.77 19.15
CA GLN A 130 17.54 9.92 19.48
C GLN A 130 18.37 10.32 18.26
N LEU A 131 18.44 11.62 17.99
CA LEU A 131 19.27 12.16 16.93
C LEU A 131 20.74 12.10 17.37
N GLU A 132 21.61 11.57 16.52
CA GLU A 132 23.06 11.52 16.79
C GLU A 132 23.83 12.46 15.87
N ASP A 133 23.35 12.66 14.65
CA ASP A 133 23.98 13.55 13.68
C ASP A 133 23.00 13.98 12.61
N PHE A 134 23.20 15.16 12.03
CA PHE A 134 22.40 15.67 10.95
C PHE A 134 23.27 16.41 9.95
N GLU A 135 23.15 16.05 8.68
CA GLU A 135 23.89 16.65 7.57
C GLU A 135 22.93 17.18 6.52
N VAL A 136 23.21 18.38 6.02
CA VAL A 136 22.49 18.99 4.92
C VAL A 136 23.49 19.45 3.85
N GLU A 137 23.21 19.11 2.59
CA GLU A 137 23.94 19.60 1.43
C GLU A 137 23.05 20.61 0.67
N TYR A 138 23.65 21.67 0.15
CA TYR A 138 22.93 22.73 -0.55
C TYR A 138 23.40 22.85 -1.99
N TYR A 139 22.46 23.19 -2.88
CA TYR A 139 22.79 23.69 -4.19
C TYR A 139 23.45 25.07 -4.12
N ASP A 140 24.12 25.49 -5.21
CA ASP A 140 24.74 26.82 -5.32
C ASP A 140 23.74 27.98 -5.10
N ASN A 141 22.45 27.76 -5.30
CA ASN A 141 21.38 28.73 -5.06
C ASN A 141 20.90 28.78 -3.59
N GLY A 142 21.50 28.01 -2.69
CA GLY A 142 21.14 27.94 -1.26
C GLY A 142 19.90 27.09 -0.94
N THR A 143 19.31 26.38 -1.91
CA THR A 143 18.24 25.41 -1.61
C THR A 143 18.83 24.07 -1.15
N PRO A 144 18.22 23.38 -0.18
CA PRO A 144 18.70 22.06 0.23
C PRO A 144 18.66 21.07 -0.95
N GLU A 145 19.80 20.46 -1.26
CA GLU A 145 19.91 19.40 -2.25
C GLU A 145 19.59 18.05 -1.64
N ARG A 146 20.21 17.78 -0.49
CA ARG A 146 20.06 16.54 0.25
C ARG A 146 20.20 16.80 1.73
N TYR A 147 19.42 16.09 2.52
CA TYR A 147 19.62 16.04 3.96
C TYR A 147 19.46 14.61 4.48
N GLU A 148 20.24 14.29 5.49
CA GLU A 148 20.20 12.99 6.15
C GLU A 148 20.36 13.14 7.66
N ALA A 149 19.67 12.28 8.40
CA ALA A 149 19.72 12.18 9.83
C ALA A 149 20.30 10.83 10.25
N ARG A 150 21.26 10.84 11.13
CA ARG A 150 21.75 9.66 11.83
C ARG A 150 21.01 9.57 13.16
N VAL A 151 20.15 8.57 13.27
CA VAL A 151 19.24 8.39 14.40
C VAL A 151 19.53 7.05 15.06
N ARG A 152 19.67 7.05 16.36
CA ARG A 152 19.70 5.83 17.16
C ARG A 152 18.25 5.39 17.39
N ILE A 153 17.93 4.15 17.01
CA ILE A 153 16.59 3.55 17.14
C ILE A 153 16.73 2.29 18.01
N GLY A 154 16.40 2.41 19.29
CA GLY A 154 16.72 1.39 20.28
C GLY A 154 18.24 1.24 20.42
N GLU A 155 18.76 0.05 20.10
CA GLU A 155 20.21 -0.24 20.14
C GLU A 155 20.91 -0.07 18.77
N GLU A 156 20.16 0.19 17.69
CA GLU A 156 20.69 0.27 16.33
C GLU A 156 20.88 1.72 15.88
N GLN A 157 21.96 1.98 15.14
CA GLN A 157 22.18 3.26 14.44
C GLN A 157 21.61 3.16 13.03
N ALA A 158 20.78 4.11 12.66
CA ALA A 158 20.11 4.19 11.36
C ALA A 158 20.41 5.52 10.68
N THR A 159 20.80 5.50 9.42
CA THR A 159 20.86 6.70 8.58
C THR A 159 19.58 6.80 7.75
N ILE A 160 18.80 7.84 7.99
CA ILE A 160 17.54 8.11 7.30
C ILE A 160 17.77 9.29 6.37
N ARG A 161 17.50 9.10 5.07
CA ARG A 161 17.68 10.12 4.03
C ARG A 161 16.34 10.49 3.42
N VAL A 162 16.28 11.66 2.82
CA VAL A 162 15.15 12.06 1.96
C VAL A 162 14.90 10.99 0.89
N ASN A 163 13.66 10.56 0.75
CA ASN A 163 13.24 9.52 -0.21
C ASN A 163 13.91 8.14 -0.04
N LYS A 164 14.67 7.93 1.06
CA LYS A 164 15.29 6.65 1.38
C LYS A 164 15.01 6.29 2.84
N PRO A 165 13.85 5.68 3.13
CA PRO A 165 13.47 5.31 4.48
C PRO A 165 14.36 4.21 5.04
N TYR A 166 14.45 4.16 6.36
CA TYR A 166 15.04 3.05 7.09
C TYR A 166 13.95 2.08 7.56
N ASN A 167 14.14 0.78 7.31
CA ASN A 167 13.21 -0.25 7.77
C ASN A 167 13.54 -0.64 9.20
N ILE A 168 12.72 -0.21 10.16
CA ILE A 168 12.84 -0.55 11.58
C ILE A 168 12.52 -2.03 11.81
N SER A 169 11.51 -2.52 11.10
CA SER A 169 11.05 -3.92 11.15
C SER A 169 10.42 -4.32 9.81
N LEU A 170 9.89 -5.55 9.75
CA LEU A 170 9.15 -6.03 8.58
C LEU A 170 7.90 -5.20 8.27
N SER A 171 7.29 -4.58 9.27
CA SER A 171 6.04 -3.82 9.13
C SER A 171 6.20 -2.32 9.40
N GLU A 172 7.40 -1.85 9.76
CA GLU A 172 7.64 -0.47 10.14
C GLU A 172 8.79 0.13 9.35
N SER A 173 8.63 1.39 8.94
CA SER A 173 9.66 2.17 8.25
C SER A 173 9.70 3.58 8.79
N ALA A 174 10.91 4.13 8.96
CA ALA A 174 11.16 5.51 9.39
C ALA A 174 11.51 6.38 8.18
N TYR A 175 10.84 7.49 8.06
CA TYR A 175 11.02 8.50 7.02
C TYR A 175 11.48 9.82 7.63
N LEU A 176 12.48 10.46 7.05
CA LEU A 176 12.86 11.83 7.43
C LEU A 176 11.94 12.81 6.71
N VAL A 177 11.06 13.48 7.46
CA VAL A 177 10.02 14.36 6.90
C VAL A 177 10.42 15.82 6.95
N SER A 178 11.06 16.24 8.06
CA SER A 178 11.46 17.64 8.28
C SER A 178 12.60 17.72 9.28
N TYR A 179 13.17 18.92 9.40
CA TYR A 179 14.25 19.23 10.34
C TYR A 179 14.15 20.69 10.80
N ASP A 180 15.01 21.12 11.71
CA ASP A 180 15.10 22.51 12.16
C ASP A 180 15.60 23.42 11.03
N THR A 181 14.66 24.02 10.31
CA THR A 181 14.97 24.91 9.18
C THR A 181 15.43 26.29 9.60
N GLN A 182 15.33 26.65 10.89
CA GLN A 182 15.80 27.95 11.39
C GLN A 182 17.30 27.95 11.67
N SER A 183 17.85 26.78 12.03
CA SER A 183 19.27 26.59 12.31
C SER A 183 19.76 25.30 11.64
N PRO A 184 19.82 25.25 10.30
CA PRO A 184 20.14 24.00 9.60
C PRO A 184 21.53 23.46 9.90
N ASP A 185 22.52 24.36 10.08
CA ASP A 185 23.92 24.00 10.38
C ASP A 185 24.11 23.57 11.86
N GLU A 186 23.17 23.95 12.73
CA GLU A 186 23.11 23.55 14.13
C GLU A 186 21.77 22.85 14.42
N CYS A 187 21.38 21.97 13.54
CA CYS A 187 20.08 21.29 13.60
C CYS A 187 19.90 20.61 14.95
N ARG A 188 18.93 21.06 15.75
CA ARG A 188 18.70 20.54 17.12
C ARG A 188 17.73 19.39 17.13
N TYR A 189 16.85 19.30 16.14
CA TYR A 189 15.85 18.24 16.04
C TYR A 189 15.51 17.93 14.59
N CYS A 190 15.06 16.74 14.37
CA CYS A 190 14.40 16.36 13.10
C CYS A 190 13.05 15.72 13.39
N ILE A 191 12.20 15.68 12.38
CA ILE A 191 10.89 15.01 12.44
C ILE A 191 10.99 13.72 11.65
N VAL A 192 10.84 12.62 12.37
CA VAL A 192 10.81 11.27 11.79
C VAL A 192 9.37 10.76 11.81
N GLU A 193 8.89 10.37 10.64
CA GLU A 193 7.58 9.71 10.49
C GLU A 193 7.79 8.19 10.47
N VAL A 194 7.20 7.51 11.45
CA VAL A 194 7.17 6.06 11.53
C VAL A 194 5.87 5.57 10.91
N VAL A 195 5.99 4.85 9.81
CA VAL A 195 4.84 4.25 9.11
C VAL A 195 4.78 2.77 9.44
N ARG A 196 3.68 2.36 10.06
CA ARG A 196 3.34 0.96 10.37
C ARG A 196 2.41 0.41 9.31
N GLU A 197 2.83 -0.63 8.61
CA GLU A 197 2.07 -1.27 7.54
C GLU A 197 2.11 -2.79 7.67
N PRO A 198 1.30 -3.39 8.56
CA PRO A 198 1.36 -4.84 8.82
C PRO A 198 1.07 -5.70 7.59
N TRP A 199 0.27 -5.18 6.65
CA TRP A 199 -0.20 -5.90 5.46
C TRP A 199 0.68 -5.72 4.22
N ARG A 200 1.77 -4.93 4.28
CA ARG A 200 2.57 -4.58 3.09
C ARG A 200 3.12 -5.80 2.35
N TYR A 201 3.53 -6.85 3.06
CA TYR A 201 4.03 -8.07 2.42
C TYR A 201 2.92 -8.89 1.76
N ALA A 202 1.71 -8.87 2.31
CA ALA A 202 0.56 -9.48 1.65
C ALA A 202 0.23 -8.75 0.35
N ILE A 203 0.23 -7.41 0.38
CA ILE A 203 0.04 -6.58 -0.82
C ILE A 203 1.14 -6.86 -1.84
N ALA A 204 2.41 -6.82 -1.43
CA ALA A 204 3.54 -7.07 -2.30
C ALA A 204 3.51 -8.48 -2.93
N SER A 205 3.17 -9.51 -2.15
CA SER A 205 3.02 -10.88 -2.64
C SER A 205 1.91 -10.99 -3.70
N GLY A 206 0.79 -10.31 -3.48
CA GLY A 206 -0.29 -10.21 -4.45
C GLY A 206 0.14 -9.56 -5.77
N ILE A 207 0.90 -8.46 -5.70
CA ILE A 207 1.45 -7.76 -6.87
C ILE A 207 2.42 -8.67 -7.63
N VAL A 208 3.35 -9.32 -6.93
CA VAL A 208 4.31 -10.25 -7.57
C VAL A 208 3.56 -11.38 -8.27
N LEU A 209 2.57 -11.99 -7.61
CA LEU A 209 1.78 -13.06 -8.18
C LEU A 209 1.00 -12.59 -9.42
N MET A 210 0.43 -11.39 -9.39
CA MET A 210 -0.25 -10.76 -10.52
C MET A 210 0.70 -10.57 -11.71
N LEU A 211 1.91 -10.06 -11.47
CA LEU A 211 2.93 -9.88 -12.51
C LEU A 211 3.37 -11.21 -13.13
N VAL A 212 3.61 -12.23 -12.30
CA VAL A 212 3.92 -13.59 -12.79
C VAL A 212 2.78 -14.10 -13.68
N GLY A 213 1.53 -13.97 -13.26
CA GLY A 213 0.37 -14.36 -14.06
C GLY A 213 0.28 -13.60 -15.39
N ALA A 214 0.59 -12.30 -15.38
CA ALA A 214 0.63 -11.47 -16.58
C ALA A 214 1.71 -11.96 -17.57
N VAL A 215 2.94 -12.18 -17.09
CA VAL A 215 4.04 -12.74 -17.91
C VAL A 215 3.65 -14.08 -18.50
N MET A 216 3.05 -14.99 -17.71
CA MET A 216 2.56 -16.29 -18.20
C MET A 216 1.50 -16.13 -19.31
N MET A 217 0.64 -15.10 -19.26
CA MET A 217 -0.34 -14.83 -20.32
C MET A 217 0.34 -14.36 -21.61
N PHE A 218 1.32 -13.45 -21.53
CA PHE A 218 2.08 -12.99 -22.70
C PHE A 218 2.85 -14.13 -23.39
N LEU A 219 3.63 -14.90 -22.63
CA LEU A 219 4.40 -16.04 -23.20
C LEU A 219 3.50 -17.08 -23.84
N GLY A 220 2.29 -17.28 -23.36
CA GLY A 220 1.38 -18.26 -23.91
C GLY A 220 0.65 -17.84 -25.18
N GLN A 221 0.68 -16.59 -25.56
CA GLN A 221 0.14 -16.13 -26.85
C GLN A 221 1.13 -16.38 -27.98
N THR A 222 2.44 -16.31 -27.70
CA THR A 222 3.49 -16.53 -28.69
C THR A 222 3.54 -17.97 -29.21
N THR A 223 3.23 -18.95 -28.36
CA THR A 223 3.20 -20.37 -28.75
C THR A 223 1.99 -20.75 -29.62
N ARG A 224 0.88 -20.01 -29.56
CA ARG A 224 -0.35 -20.29 -30.32
C ARG A 224 -0.31 -19.74 -31.75
N LYS A 225 0.63 -18.84 -32.09
CA LYS A 225 0.80 -18.27 -33.44
C LYS A 225 1.74 -19.10 -34.35
N LYS A 226 2.39 -20.14 -33.83
CA LYS A 226 3.34 -20.99 -34.56
C LYS A 226 2.78 -22.38 -34.90
N SER A 227 1.55 -22.65 -34.67
CA SER A 227 0.82 -23.87 -35.01
C SER A 227 -0.41 -23.51 -35.86
#